data_83d02cae94234f2ff9674c7a978a1ec0
#
_entry.id   83d02cae94234f2ff9674c7a978a1ec0
#
_cell.length_a   1.000
_cell.length_b   1.000
_cell.length_c   1.000
_cell.angle_alpha   90.00
_cell.angle_beta   90.00
_cell.angle_gamma   90.00
#
_symmetry.space_group_name_H-M   'P 1'
#
loop_
_entity.id
_entity.type
_entity.pdbx_description
1 polymer ?
#
loop_
_entity_poly.entity_id
_entity_poly.type
_entity_poly.pdbx_seq_one_letter_code
_entity_poly.pdbx_strand_id
1 'polypeptide(L)'
;MPVRSAGILLYRLVAPNGVEGTSRDRMPESLDGLQVWIAHMGGPFWARKDAHAWSIPKGEYTEGEHPLAAALREFAEEMGTPAPAADYLPLGEFRQPSGKLITVFAAEQDFQPETISSNTFPLEWPRGSGQIRHYPEIDDARWFPESEARLKLVKGQLPVLDALVRHVRADP
;
A
#
# COMPACT_ATOMS: atom_id res chain seq x y z
N MET A 1 16.67 -8.05 17.06
CA MET A 1 15.46 -7.18 16.91
C MET A 1 14.85 -7.41 15.54
N PRO A 2 13.54 -7.57 15.44
CA PRO A 2 12.89 -7.68 14.13
C PRO A 2 13.04 -6.37 13.36
N VAL A 3 13.22 -6.47 12.05
CA VAL A 3 13.19 -5.30 11.16
C VAL A 3 11.79 -4.70 11.19
N ARG A 4 11.71 -3.39 11.36
CA ARG A 4 10.46 -2.63 11.43
C ARG A 4 10.26 -1.84 10.15
N SER A 5 9.05 -1.90 9.63
CA SER A 5 8.59 -1.10 8.50
C SER A 5 7.31 -0.36 8.89
N ALA A 6 7.05 0.73 8.20
CA ALA A 6 5.80 1.47 8.33
C ALA A 6 5.24 1.80 6.94
N GLY A 7 3.92 1.78 6.80
CA GLY A 7 3.28 2.01 5.52
C GLY A 7 1.95 2.75 5.63
N ILE A 8 1.54 3.31 4.50
CA ILE A 8 0.28 4.03 4.32
C ILE A 8 -0.64 3.22 3.43
N LEU A 9 -1.85 2.95 3.90
CA LEU A 9 -2.93 2.39 3.11
C LEU A 9 -4.00 3.45 2.89
N LEU A 10 -4.01 4.05 1.72
CA LEU A 10 -5.11 4.90 1.29
C LEU A 10 -6.29 4.03 0.86
N TYR A 11 -7.48 4.42 1.24
CA TYR A 11 -8.72 3.81 0.78
C TYR A 11 -9.75 4.86 0.40
N ARG A 12 -10.72 4.45 -0.40
CA ARG A 12 -11.87 5.27 -0.76
C ARG A 12 -13.10 4.40 -0.94
N LEU A 13 -14.26 5.00 -0.74
CA LEU A 13 -15.55 4.38 -0.98
C LEU A 13 -16.13 4.95 -2.28
N VAL A 14 -16.33 4.09 -3.27
CA VAL A 14 -16.90 4.46 -4.57
C VAL A 14 -18.32 3.96 -4.63
N ALA A 15 -19.27 4.86 -4.93
CA ALA A 15 -20.66 4.47 -5.09
C ALA A 15 -20.82 3.46 -6.24
N PRO A 16 -21.59 2.38 -6.07
CA PRO A 16 -21.91 1.50 -7.16
C PRO A 16 -22.74 2.28 -8.21
N ASN A 17 -22.25 2.30 -9.46
CA ASN A 17 -22.91 2.89 -10.63
C ASN A 17 -23.20 4.39 -10.56
N GLY A 18 -22.16 5.24 -10.64
CA GLY A 18 -22.24 6.58 -11.25
C GLY A 18 -23.33 7.54 -10.78
N VAL A 19 -23.94 7.32 -9.62
CA VAL A 19 -24.91 8.24 -9.03
C VAL A 19 -24.16 9.13 -8.05
N GLU A 20 -23.87 10.35 -8.47
CA GLU A 20 -23.53 11.44 -7.55
C GLU A 20 -24.71 11.66 -6.62
N GLY A 21 -24.69 11.04 -5.48
CA GLY A 21 -25.70 11.18 -4.43
C GLY A 21 -25.03 11.36 -3.10
N THR A 22 -24.93 12.61 -2.66
CA THR A 22 -24.69 12.97 -1.27
C THR A 22 -25.80 12.38 -0.39
N SER A 23 -25.60 11.18 0.10
CA SER A 23 -26.41 10.67 1.20
C SER A 23 -25.55 9.72 2.03
N ARG A 24 -25.14 10.22 3.19
CA ARG A 24 -24.40 9.49 4.24
C ARG A 24 -25.26 8.43 4.96
N ASP A 25 -26.46 8.12 4.45
CA ASP A 25 -27.46 7.36 5.19
C ASP A 25 -27.66 5.89 4.75
N ARG A 26 -26.75 5.34 3.94
CA ARG A 26 -26.77 3.88 3.67
C ARG A 26 -25.35 3.33 3.67
N MET A 27 -24.99 2.69 4.78
CA MET A 27 -23.92 1.69 4.78
C MET A 27 -24.25 0.65 3.72
N PRO A 28 -23.41 0.42 2.71
CA PRO A 28 -23.61 -0.72 1.82
C PRO A 28 -23.45 -2.01 2.65
N GLU A 29 -24.40 -2.90 2.60
CA GLU A 29 -24.34 -4.23 3.23
C GLU A 29 -23.16 -5.06 2.72
N SER A 30 -22.63 -4.69 1.55
CA SER A 30 -21.38 -5.19 1.00
C SER A 30 -20.37 -4.05 0.90
N LEU A 31 -19.09 -4.35 1.14
CA LEU A 31 -17.98 -3.42 0.91
C LEU A 31 -17.65 -3.28 -0.58
N ASP A 32 -18.62 -3.47 -1.46
CA ASP A 32 -18.47 -3.51 -2.92
C ASP A 32 -17.95 -2.19 -3.51
N GLY A 33 -17.93 -1.12 -2.75
CA GLY A 33 -17.35 0.15 -3.15
C GLY A 33 -15.98 0.45 -2.53
N LEU A 34 -15.45 -0.42 -1.67
CA LEU A 34 -14.16 -0.19 -1.03
C LEU A 34 -13.02 -0.43 -2.01
N GLN A 35 -12.23 0.60 -2.24
CA GLN A 35 -11.01 0.54 -3.04
C GLN A 35 -9.80 0.90 -2.19
N VAL A 36 -8.67 0.30 -2.50
CA VAL A 36 -7.38 0.54 -1.85
C VAL A 36 -6.31 0.88 -2.88
N TRP A 37 -5.37 1.74 -2.47
CA TRP A 37 -4.21 2.11 -3.26
C TRP A 37 -3.05 1.19 -2.92
N ILE A 38 -2.56 0.42 -3.88
CA ILE A 38 -1.44 -0.50 -3.73
C ILE A 38 -0.45 -0.36 -4.88
N ALA A 39 0.77 -0.79 -4.66
CA ALA A 39 1.90 -0.59 -5.55
C ALA A 39 2.53 -1.92 -5.99
N HIS A 40 2.85 -2.03 -7.28
CA HIS A 40 3.52 -3.19 -7.85
C HIS A 40 5.03 -3.11 -7.58
N MET A 41 5.59 -4.18 -7.07
CA MET A 41 7.03 -4.28 -6.81
C MET A 41 7.81 -4.30 -8.13
N GLY A 42 8.84 -3.44 -8.20
CA GLY A 42 9.68 -3.29 -9.38
C GLY A 42 10.83 -4.30 -9.45
N GLY A 43 11.54 -4.25 -10.55
CA GLY A 43 12.67 -5.11 -10.84
C GLY A 43 12.30 -6.38 -11.61
N PRO A 44 13.33 -7.10 -12.14
CA PRO A 44 13.11 -8.21 -13.07
C PRO A 44 12.47 -9.43 -12.41
N PHE A 45 12.61 -9.59 -11.10
CA PHE A 45 12.00 -10.68 -10.35
C PHE A 45 10.46 -10.59 -10.34
N TRP A 46 9.93 -9.38 -10.29
CA TRP A 46 8.50 -9.10 -10.20
C TRP A 46 7.84 -8.72 -11.53
N ALA A 47 8.64 -8.39 -12.54
CA ALA A 47 8.18 -7.76 -13.79
C ALA A 47 7.04 -8.51 -14.53
N ARG A 48 6.97 -9.83 -14.39
CA ARG A 48 5.93 -10.66 -15.03
C ARG A 48 4.93 -11.25 -14.04
N LYS A 49 4.95 -10.80 -12.79
CA LYS A 49 4.07 -11.29 -11.75
C LYS A 49 3.01 -10.25 -11.45
N ASP A 50 1.80 -10.70 -11.26
CA ASP A 50 0.67 -9.88 -10.83
C ASP A 50 0.11 -10.38 -9.48
N ALA A 51 -0.27 -11.65 -9.41
CA ALA A 51 -0.73 -12.27 -8.19
C ALA A 51 0.36 -12.22 -7.10
N HIS A 52 0.01 -11.64 -5.95
CA HIS A 52 0.90 -11.51 -4.78
C HIS A 52 2.22 -10.76 -5.08
N ALA A 53 2.19 -9.86 -6.06
CA ALA A 53 3.32 -9.04 -6.48
C ALA A 53 3.15 -7.55 -6.13
N TRP A 54 2.10 -7.22 -5.42
CA TRP A 54 1.77 -5.86 -4.99
C TRP A 54 1.93 -5.70 -3.48
N SER A 55 2.18 -4.49 -3.06
CA SER A 55 2.43 -4.12 -1.66
C SER A 55 1.76 -2.80 -1.31
N ILE A 56 1.41 -2.65 -0.05
CA ILE A 56 1.13 -1.34 0.53
C ILE A 56 2.42 -0.53 0.44
N PRO A 57 2.39 0.76 0.02
CA PRO A 57 3.55 1.64 0.08
C PRO A 57 4.13 1.69 1.49
N LYS A 58 5.37 1.26 1.67
CA LYS A 58 6.03 1.07 2.97
C LYS A 58 7.54 1.02 2.84
N GLY A 59 8.22 1.24 3.93
CA GLY A 59 9.65 0.97 4.01
C GLY A 59 10.15 0.86 5.44
N GLU A 60 11.41 0.56 5.56
CA GLU A 60 12.08 0.31 6.84
C GLU A 60 12.35 1.63 7.57
N TYR A 61 12.32 1.57 8.89
CA TYR A 61 12.66 2.71 9.74
C TYR A 61 13.45 2.27 10.98
N THR A 62 14.16 3.22 11.56
CA THR A 62 15.00 3.01 12.75
C THR A 62 14.25 3.37 14.03
N GLU A 63 14.76 2.92 15.17
CA GLU A 63 14.13 3.16 16.49
C GLU A 63 13.93 4.64 16.83
N GLY A 64 14.73 5.54 16.25
CA GLY A 64 14.63 6.99 16.49
C GLY A 64 13.58 7.71 15.64
N GLU A 65 12.98 7.02 14.68
CA GLU A 65 11.97 7.59 13.77
C GLU A 65 10.55 7.21 14.21
N HIS A 66 9.66 8.19 14.24
CA HIS A 66 8.26 7.91 14.54
C HIS A 66 7.61 7.10 13.40
N PRO A 67 6.87 6.02 13.66
CA PRO A 67 6.32 5.16 12.61
C PRO A 67 5.49 5.88 11.56
N LEU A 68 4.63 6.83 11.94
CA LEU A 68 3.84 7.60 10.97
C LEU A 68 4.72 8.50 10.10
N ALA A 69 5.74 9.15 10.68
CA ALA A 69 6.67 9.95 9.89
C ALA A 69 7.43 9.10 8.87
N ALA A 70 7.86 7.92 9.28
CA ALA A 70 8.49 6.94 8.39
C ALA A 70 7.54 6.49 7.26
N ALA A 71 6.29 6.17 7.60
CA ALA A 71 5.29 5.75 6.62
C ALA A 71 5.02 6.84 5.56
N LEU A 72 4.92 8.10 5.98
CA LEU A 72 4.72 9.23 5.08
C LEU A 72 5.96 9.49 4.20
N ARG A 73 7.16 9.37 4.76
CA ARG A 73 8.42 9.49 4.02
C ARG A 73 8.52 8.40 2.96
N GLU A 74 8.30 7.15 3.33
CA GLU A 74 8.35 6.00 2.42
C GLU A 74 7.30 6.10 1.31
N PHE A 75 6.09 6.56 1.63
CA PHE A 75 5.06 6.80 0.62
C PHE A 75 5.55 7.80 -0.44
N ALA A 76 6.14 8.92 -0.01
CA ALA A 76 6.67 9.93 -0.92
C ALA A 76 7.84 9.40 -1.77
N GLU A 77 8.73 8.60 -1.20
CA GLU A 77 9.85 7.99 -1.90
C GLU A 77 9.39 6.95 -2.94
N GLU A 78 8.38 6.16 -2.63
CA GLU A 78 7.86 5.13 -3.54
C GLU A 78 6.92 5.71 -4.62
N MET A 79 6.14 6.73 -4.29
CA MET A 79 5.19 7.33 -5.24
C MET A 79 5.76 8.51 -6.03
N GLY A 80 6.82 9.15 -5.54
CA GLY A 80 7.36 10.37 -6.11
C GLY A 80 6.52 11.62 -5.81
N THR A 81 5.47 11.46 -5.01
CA THR A 81 4.53 12.51 -4.60
C THR A 81 4.18 12.28 -3.13
N PRO A 82 4.13 13.33 -2.29
CA PRO A 82 3.73 13.19 -0.91
C PRO A 82 2.33 12.57 -0.77
N ALA A 83 2.12 11.84 0.32
CA ALA A 83 0.79 11.39 0.68
C ALA A 83 -0.14 12.58 0.90
N PRO A 84 -1.44 12.49 0.53
CA PRO A 84 -2.37 13.58 0.74
C PRO A 84 -2.51 13.92 2.23
N ALA A 85 -2.80 15.18 2.53
CA ALA A 85 -3.07 15.61 3.90
C ALA A 85 -4.35 14.94 4.40
N ALA A 86 -4.27 14.21 5.50
CA ALA A 86 -5.37 13.47 6.09
C ALA A 86 -5.07 13.11 7.54
N ASP A 87 -6.09 12.69 8.27
CA ASP A 87 -5.94 12.05 9.57
C ASP A 87 -5.61 10.57 9.38
N TYR A 88 -4.34 10.22 9.52
CA TYR A 88 -3.87 8.86 9.38
C TYR A 88 -4.06 8.09 10.69
N LEU A 89 -4.94 7.11 10.68
CA LEU A 89 -5.26 6.29 11.85
C LEU A 89 -4.49 4.96 11.82
N PRO A 90 -3.94 4.50 12.94
CA PRO A 90 -3.25 3.23 13.00
C PRO A 90 -4.23 2.06 12.82
N LEU A 91 -3.97 1.19 11.86
CA LEU A 91 -4.68 -0.09 11.71
C LEU A 91 -4.11 -1.16 12.61
N GLY A 92 -2.82 -1.11 12.90
CA GLY A 92 -2.13 -2.06 13.74
C GLY A 92 -0.70 -2.38 13.28
N GLU A 93 -0.10 -3.33 13.97
CA GLU A 93 1.19 -3.90 13.63
C GLU A 93 1.00 -5.35 13.17
N PHE A 94 1.58 -5.69 12.04
CA PHE A 94 1.41 -6.98 11.38
C PHE A 94 2.76 -7.67 11.18
N ARG A 95 2.85 -8.93 11.61
CA ARG A 95 4.04 -9.73 11.40
C ARG A 95 4.01 -10.37 10.01
N GLN A 96 5.06 -10.13 9.25
CA GLN A 96 5.26 -10.77 7.96
C GLN A 96 5.84 -12.19 8.10
N PRO A 97 5.69 -13.08 7.12
CA PRO A 97 6.30 -14.41 7.14
C PRO A 97 7.82 -14.40 7.33
N SER A 98 8.49 -13.35 6.87
CA SER A 98 9.93 -13.11 7.07
C SER A 98 10.32 -12.75 8.50
N GLY A 99 9.35 -12.54 9.40
CA GLY A 99 9.55 -12.03 10.75
C GLY A 99 9.59 -10.51 10.88
N LYS A 100 9.60 -9.77 9.76
CA LYS A 100 9.48 -8.31 9.77
C LYS A 100 8.14 -7.87 10.35
N LEU A 101 8.13 -6.73 11.03
CA LEU A 101 6.91 -6.09 11.54
C LEU A 101 6.59 -4.88 10.67
N ILE A 102 5.34 -4.78 10.25
CA ILE A 102 4.85 -3.60 9.54
C ILE A 102 3.76 -2.90 10.33
N THR A 103 3.97 -1.62 10.65
CA THR A 103 2.95 -0.75 11.22
C THR A 103 2.24 -0.04 10.08
N VAL A 104 0.92 -0.18 9.99
CA VAL A 104 0.12 0.38 8.90
C VAL A 104 -0.82 1.44 9.43
N PHE A 105 -0.82 2.59 8.75
CA PHE A 105 -1.75 3.70 8.96
C PHE A 105 -2.67 3.80 7.74
N ALA A 106 -3.93 4.11 7.97
CA ALA A 106 -4.91 4.26 6.90
C ALA A 106 -5.59 5.62 6.96
N ALA A 107 -6.01 6.10 5.80
CA ALA A 107 -6.85 7.27 5.67
C ALA A 107 -7.80 7.12 4.48
N GLU A 108 -9.04 7.59 4.66
CA GLU A 108 -9.97 7.75 3.56
C GLU A 108 -9.62 9.03 2.79
N GLN A 109 -9.00 8.85 1.62
CA GLN A 109 -8.55 9.98 0.82
C GLN A 109 -8.34 9.54 -0.63
N ASP A 110 -8.72 10.40 -1.58
CA ASP A 110 -8.40 10.18 -2.98
C ASP A 110 -6.93 10.54 -3.26
N PHE A 111 -6.36 9.87 -4.23
CA PHE A 111 -4.98 10.08 -4.65
C PHE A 111 -4.86 9.77 -6.15
N GLN A 112 -4.52 10.78 -6.93
CA GLN A 112 -4.43 10.68 -8.39
C GLN A 112 -3.18 11.42 -8.90
N PRO A 113 -1.98 10.86 -8.67
CA PRO A 113 -0.75 11.45 -9.19
C PRO A 113 -0.71 11.32 -10.72
N GLU A 114 -0.14 12.30 -11.39
CA GLU A 114 0.05 12.24 -12.85
C GLU A 114 0.99 11.09 -13.25
N THR A 115 2.03 10.85 -12.44
CA THR A 115 3.04 9.81 -12.66
C THR A 115 3.47 9.20 -11.32
N ILE A 116 3.94 7.96 -11.38
CA ILE A 116 4.60 7.29 -10.28
C ILE A 116 6.11 7.31 -10.54
N SER A 117 6.87 7.75 -9.56
CA SER A 117 8.34 7.79 -9.63
C SER A 117 8.93 7.36 -8.30
N SER A 118 9.40 6.13 -8.22
CA SER A 118 10.01 5.59 -7.00
C SER A 118 11.53 5.77 -7.00
N ASN A 119 12.13 5.63 -5.83
CA ASN A 119 13.55 5.39 -5.71
C ASN A 119 13.93 4.10 -6.41
N THR A 120 15.21 3.98 -6.77
CA THR A 120 15.77 2.80 -7.42
C THR A 120 16.64 2.00 -6.46
N PHE A 121 16.84 0.74 -6.78
CA PHE A 121 17.78 -0.13 -6.08
C PHE A 121 18.75 -0.80 -7.06
N PRO A 122 20.01 -1.02 -6.68
CA PRO A 122 20.98 -1.75 -7.48
C PRO A 122 20.75 -3.26 -7.38
N LEU A 123 20.84 -3.95 -8.50
CA LEU A 123 20.72 -5.41 -8.57
C LEU A 123 21.67 -5.96 -9.62
N GLU A 124 22.43 -7.01 -9.26
CA GLU A 124 23.15 -7.78 -10.26
C GLU A 124 22.15 -8.58 -11.11
N TRP A 125 22.11 -8.25 -12.38
CA TRP A 125 21.19 -8.94 -13.30
C TRP A 125 21.79 -9.07 -14.72
N PRO A 126 21.77 -10.24 -15.36
CA PRO A 126 21.40 -11.55 -14.79
C PRO A 126 22.31 -11.98 -13.63
N ARG A 127 21.81 -12.87 -12.80
CA ARG A 127 22.59 -13.41 -11.67
C ARG A 127 23.93 -13.98 -12.17
N GLY A 128 25.04 -13.63 -11.50
CA GLY A 128 26.38 -14.10 -11.82
C GLY A 128 26.99 -13.39 -13.04
N SER A 129 26.34 -12.38 -13.62
CA SER A 129 26.85 -11.63 -14.78
C SER A 129 27.93 -10.60 -14.43
N GLY A 130 28.01 -10.17 -13.17
CA GLY A 130 28.83 -9.04 -12.73
C GLY A 130 28.26 -7.68 -13.14
N GLN A 131 27.09 -7.64 -13.80
CA GLN A 131 26.45 -6.41 -14.24
C GLN A 131 25.47 -5.89 -13.20
N ILE A 132 25.76 -4.72 -12.64
CA ILE A 132 24.83 -4.03 -11.73
C ILE A 132 23.92 -3.13 -12.56
N ARG A 133 22.61 -3.32 -12.39
CA ARG A 133 21.56 -2.49 -12.99
C ARG A 133 20.72 -1.87 -11.89
N HIS A 134 20.16 -0.70 -12.18
CA HIS A 134 19.24 -0.01 -11.28
C HIS A 134 17.80 -0.21 -11.73
N TYR A 135 16.95 -0.62 -10.81
CA TYR A 135 15.52 -0.83 -11.05
C TYR A 135 14.70 0.03 -10.10
N PRO A 136 13.51 0.50 -10.51
CA PRO A 136 12.62 1.17 -9.57
C PRO A 136 12.15 0.18 -8.50
N GLU A 137 12.01 0.65 -7.27
CA GLU A 137 11.42 -0.16 -6.19
C GLU A 137 9.95 -0.47 -6.46
N ILE A 138 9.25 0.50 -7.04
CA ILE A 138 7.85 0.40 -7.48
C ILE A 138 7.77 0.81 -8.95
N ASP A 139 7.11 0.02 -9.77
CA ASP A 139 6.97 0.29 -11.20
C ASP A 139 5.52 0.61 -11.63
N ASP A 140 4.54 0.40 -10.76
CA ASP A 140 3.14 0.74 -10.97
C ASP A 140 2.44 0.94 -9.63
N ALA A 141 1.40 1.75 -9.59
CA ALA A 141 0.53 1.89 -8.44
C ALA A 141 -0.86 2.31 -8.89
N ARG A 142 -1.89 1.72 -8.31
CA ARG A 142 -3.28 1.93 -8.74
C ARG A 142 -4.27 1.70 -7.62
N TRP A 143 -5.48 2.20 -7.84
CA TRP A 143 -6.66 1.82 -7.10
C TRP A 143 -7.19 0.47 -7.56
N PHE A 144 -7.49 -0.38 -6.59
CA PHE A 144 -8.16 -1.67 -6.83
C PHE A 144 -9.32 -1.85 -5.86
N PRO A 145 -10.42 -2.50 -6.30
CA PRO A 145 -11.41 -3.03 -5.37
C PRO A 145 -10.74 -3.91 -4.31
N GLU A 146 -11.22 -3.86 -3.08
CA GLU A 146 -10.66 -4.65 -1.98
C GLU A 146 -10.56 -6.14 -2.31
N SER A 147 -11.59 -6.70 -2.94
CA SER A 147 -11.61 -8.11 -3.37
C SER A 147 -10.50 -8.45 -4.38
N GLU A 148 -10.18 -7.53 -5.29
CA GLU A 148 -9.11 -7.69 -6.25
C GLU A 148 -7.72 -7.51 -5.59
N ALA A 149 -7.60 -6.54 -4.69
CA ALA A 149 -6.37 -6.31 -3.93
C ALA A 149 -5.95 -7.55 -3.12
N ARG A 150 -6.90 -8.36 -2.64
CA ARG A 150 -6.59 -9.63 -1.95
C ARG A 150 -5.84 -10.63 -2.82
N LEU A 151 -6.07 -10.62 -4.13
CA LEU A 151 -5.38 -11.49 -5.08
C LEU A 151 -4.01 -10.94 -5.47
N LYS A 152 -3.79 -9.66 -5.29
CA LYS A 152 -2.58 -8.94 -5.74
C LYS A 152 -1.57 -8.72 -4.63
N LEU A 153 -1.99 -8.42 -3.42
CA LEU A 153 -1.08 -8.16 -2.30
C LEU A 153 -0.26 -9.39 -1.93
N VAL A 154 0.98 -9.16 -1.54
CA VAL A 154 1.80 -10.19 -0.89
C VAL A 154 1.03 -10.79 0.29
N LYS A 155 1.09 -12.09 0.44
CA LYS A 155 0.22 -12.84 1.37
C LYS A 155 0.33 -12.36 2.81
N GLY A 156 1.51 -11.93 3.24
CA GLY A 156 1.72 -11.40 4.59
C GLY A 156 0.98 -10.09 4.90
N GLN A 157 0.47 -9.40 3.89
CA GLN A 157 -0.29 -8.16 4.05
C GLN A 157 -1.81 -8.35 3.98
N LEU A 158 -2.30 -9.54 3.71
CA LEU A 158 -3.75 -9.82 3.69
C LEU A 158 -4.43 -9.48 5.03
N PRO A 159 -3.84 -9.73 6.20
CA PRO A 159 -4.41 -9.32 7.49
C PRO A 159 -4.64 -7.81 7.61
N VAL A 160 -3.89 -7.00 6.87
CA VAL A 160 -4.10 -5.53 6.83
C VAL A 160 -5.44 -5.19 6.19
N LEU A 161 -5.82 -5.88 5.11
CA LEU A 161 -7.14 -5.70 4.49
C LEU A 161 -8.27 -6.12 5.43
N ASP A 162 -8.08 -7.19 6.20
CA ASP A 162 -9.07 -7.60 7.21
C ASP A 162 -9.23 -6.52 8.29
N ALA A 163 -8.13 -5.91 8.73
CA ALA A 163 -8.17 -4.80 9.68
C ALA A 163 -8.85 -3.57 9.11
N LEU A 164 -8.59 -3.24 7.84
CA LEU A 164 -9.25 -2.13 7.15
C LEU A 164 -10.77 -2.36 7.05
N VAL A 165 -11.19 -3.55 6.65
CA VAL A 165 -12.61 -3.91 6.55
C VAL A 165 -13.31 -3.75 7.89
N ARG A 166 -12.69 -4.21 8.99
CA ARG A 166 -13.24 -4.01 10.33
C ARG A 166 -13.31 -2.53 10.71
N HIS A 167 -12.27 -1.75 10.38
CA HIS A 167 -12.23 -0.31 10.64
C HIS A 167 -13.36 0.43 9.91
N VAL A 168 -13.53 0.19 8.61
CA VAL A 168 -14.58 0.83 7.79
C VAL A 168 -15.97 0.44 8.25
N ARG A 169 -16.17 -0.80 8.73
CA ARG A 169 -17.47 -1.23 9.27
C ARG A 169 -17.79 -0.66 10.65
N ALA A 170 -16.79 -0.33 11.43
CA ALA A 170 -16.95 0.19 12.78
C ALA A 170 -17.16 1.70 12.86
N ASP A 171 -16.82 2.42 11.78
CA ASP A 171 -16.97 3.88 11.67
C ASP A 171 -18.17 4.18 10.75
N PRO A 172 -19.39 4.37 11.32
CA PRO A 172 -20.63 4.61 10.57
C PRO A 172 -20.73 6.05 10.03
#